data_ef29ffa3c78a8c0687e2618ed97372e8
#
_entry.id   ef29ffa3c78a8c0687e2618ed97372e8
#
_cell.length_a   1.000
_cell.length_b   1.000
_cell.length_c   1.000
_cell.angle_alpha   90.00
_cell.angle_beta   90.00
_cell.angle_gamma   90.00
#
_symmetry.space_group_name_H-M   'P 1'
#
loop_
_entity.id
_entity.type
_entity.pdbx_description
1 polymer ?
#
loop_
_entity_poly.entity_id
_entity_poly.type
_entity_poly.pdbx_seq_one_letter_code
_entity_poly.pdbx_strand_id
1 'polypeptide(L)'
;MANILDKIIEDKKESLKGIKKMNSLDSIENTIKSLNNFLNFKEVISNNKRASLITEIKKASPSAGELVKDFNHLNIAKMYIDNGATCLSVLTEEKHFLGKLDYIRDIKNKFKIPVLAKDFFIDPYQIALSKSY
;
A
#
# COMPACT_ATOMS: atom_id res chain seq x y z
N MET A 1 13.47 24.05 -12.05
CA MET A 1 13.26 22.67 -12.48
C MET A 1 12.25 22.01 -11.55
N ALA A 2 11.20 21.44 -12.09
CA ALA A 2 10.30 20.62 -11.31
C ALA A 2 11.11 19.45 -10.72
N ASN A 3 11.02 19.26 -9.40
CA ASN A 3 11.66 18.12 -8.76
C ASN A 3 10.84 16.84 -9.02
N ILE A 4 11.39 15.69 -8.70
CA ILE A 4 10.70 14.39 -8.92
C ILE A 4 9.39 14.31 -8.15
N LEU A 5 9.30 14.93 -6.98
CA LEU A 5 8.08 14.94 -6.17
C LEU A 5 6.96 15.71 -6.86
N ASP A 6 7.25 16.88 -7.44
CA ASP A 6 6.25 17.67 -8.18
C ASP A 6 5.67 16.87 -9.34
N LYS A 7 6.54 16.15 -10.08
CA LYS A 7 6.11 15.27 -11.16
C LYS A 7 5.22 14.12 -10.67
N ILE A 8 5.58 13.47 -9.58
CA ILE A 8 4.77 12.40 -8.96
C ILE A 8 3.40 12.93 -8.57
N ILE A 9 3.34 14.12 -7.95
CA ILE A 9 2.08 14.74 -7.54
C ILE A 9 1.19 15.09 -8.74
N GLU A 10 1.75 15.61 -9.82
CA GLU A 10 1.00 15.90 -11.04
C GLU A 10 0.44 14.62 -11.67
N ASP A 11 1.27 13.60 -11.83
CA ASP A 11 0.85 12.29 -12.33
C ASP A 11 -0.25 11.66 -11.45
N LYS A 12 -0.13 11.80 -10.13
CA LYS A 12 -1.14 11.33 -9.18
C LYS A 12 -2.46 12.07 -9.33
N LYS A 13 -2.45 13.40 -9.46
CA LYS A 13 -3.65 14.20 -9.71
C LYS A 13 -4.38 13.74 -10.99
N GLU A 14 -3.63 13.47 -12.04
CA GLU A 14 -4.24 13.05 -13.31
C GLU A 14 -4.83 11.63 -13.19
N SER A 15 -4.09 10.68 -12.61
CA SER A 15 -4.60 9.31 -12.42
C SER A 15 -5.86 9.26 -11.54
N LEU A 16 -5.91 10.09 -10.48
CA LEU A 16 -7.07 10.16 -9.59
C LEU A 16 -8.35 10.63 -10.30
N LYS A 17 -8.25 11.51 -11.29
CA LYS A 17 -9.43 11.92 -12.08
C LYS A 17 -10.08 10.72 -12.78
N GLY A 18 -9.28 9.84 -13.35
CA GLY A 18 -9.75 8.61 -13.99
C GLY A 18 -10.34 7.62 -12.98
N ILE A 19 -9.64 7.39 -11.88
CA ILE A 19 -10.06 6.45 -10.83
C ILE A 19 -11.41 6.88 -10.22
N LYS A 20 -11.59 8.17 -9.90
CA LYS A 20 -12.82 8.71 -9.34
C LYS A 20 -14.04 8.57 -10.28
N LYS A 21 -13.81 8.62 -11.60
CA LYS A 21 -14.87 8.40 -12.59
C LYS A 21 -15.34 6.95 -12.64
N MET A 22 -14.43 6.01 -12.41
CA MET A 22 -14.72 4.56 -12.47
C MET A 22 -15.24 4.02 -11.15
N ASN A 23 -14.85 4.61 -10.04
CA ASN A 23 -15.19 4.13 -8.69
C ASN A 23 -15.78 5.29 -7.89
N SER A 24 -17.11 5.30 -7.69
CA SER A 24 -17.74 6.30 -6.83
C SER A 24 -17.37 6.08 -5.36
N LEU A 25 -17.38 7.14 -4.57
CA LEU A 25 -17.12 7.06 -3.13
C LEU A 25 -18.11 6.12 -2.44
N ASP A 26 -19.40 6.18 -2.82
CA ASP A 26 -20.44 5.31 -2.27
C ASP A 26 -20.15 3.83 -2.54
N SER A 27 -19.65 3.49 -3.74
CA SER A 27 -19.27 2.11 -4.08
C SER A 27 -18.09 1.64 -3.21
N ILE A 28 -17.10 2.51 -3.00
CA ILE A 28 -15.95 2.23 -2.15
C ILE A 28 -16.38 2.04 -0.70
N GLU A 29 -17.23 2.91 -0.17
CA GLU A 29 -17.74 2.80 1.20
C GLU A 29 -18.56 1.53 1.41
N ASN A 30 -19.36 1.12 0.44
CA ASN A 30 -20.08 -0.15 0.50
C ASN A 30 -19.13 -1.35 0.51
N THR A 31 -18.05 -1.30 -0.27
CA THR A 31 -17.00 -2.32 -0.22
C THR A 31 -16.36 -2.38 1.18
N ILE A 32 -15.98 -1.23 1.74
CA ILE A 32 -15.38 -1.16 3.09
C ILE A 32 -16.31 -1.76 4.14
N LYS A 33 -17.62 -1.49 4.09
CA LYS A 33 -18.61 -2.06 5.02
C LYS A 33 -18.70 -3.58 4.94
N SER A 34 -18.40 -4.18 3.81
CA SER A 34 -18.39 -5.64 3.62
C SER A 34 -17.11 -6.33 4.12
N LEU A 35 -16.05 -5.58 4.35
CA LEU A 35 -14.77 -6.10 4.82
C LEU A 35 -14.75 -6.22 6.35
N ASN A 36 -14.14 -7.30 6.86
CA ASN A 36 -14.00 -7.57 8.29
C ASN A 36 -12.56 -7.94 8.70
N ASN A 37 -11.60 -7.78 7.79
CA ASN A 37 -10.22 -8.20 7.98
C ASN A 37 -9.27 -7.04 8.32
N PHE A 38 -9.78 -6.01 9.00
CA PHE A 38 -8.96 -4.90 9.46
C PHE A 38 -8.20 -5.27 10.74
N LEU A 39 -6.91 -4.97 10.76
CA LEU A 39 -6.04 -5.11 11.92
C LEU A 39 -5.58 -3.74 12.40
N ASN A 40 -5.50 -3.57 13.72
CA ASN A 40 -5.09 -2.30 14.32
C ASN A 40 -3.56 -2.16 14.27
N PHE A 41 -3.06 -1.44 13.27
CA PHE A 41 -1.63 -1.20 13.04
C PHE A 41 -0.95 -0.55 14.24
N LYS A 42 -1.58 0.49 14.81
CA LYS A 42 -1.06 1.22 15.97
C LYS A 42 -0.96 0.32 17.20
N GLU A 43 -2.00 -0.45 17.48
CA GLU A 43 -2.05 -1.33 18.64
C GLU A 43 -0.97 -2.41 18.58
N VAL A 44 -0.79 -3.03 17.42
CA VAL A 44 0.23 -4.08 17.25
C VAL A 44 1.64 -3.54 17.49
N ILE A 45 1.93 -2.31 17.03
CA ILE A 45 3.22 -1.66 17.27
C ILE A 45 3.38 -1.28 18.76
N SER A 46 2.34 -0.68 19.36
CA SER A 46 2.42 -0.16 20.73
C SER A 46 2.50 -1.27 21.79
N ASN A 47 1.88 -2.42 21.55
CA ASN A 47 1.84 -3.54 22.49
C ASN A 47 3.04 -4.49 22.35
N ASN A 48 3.92 -4.24 21.40
CA ASN A 48 5.11 -5.07 21.23
C ASN A 48 6.14 -4.77 22.35
N LYS A 49 6.53 -5.78 23.11
CA LYS A 49 7.56 -5.67 24.17
C LYS A 49 8.98 -5.49 23.63
N ARG A 50 9.18 -5.69 22.33
CA ARG A 50 10.46 -5.53 21.62
C ARG A 50 10.30 -4.44 20.56
N ALA A 51 11.40 -4.07 19.91
CA ALA A 51 11.33 -3.20 18.73
C ALA A 51 10.41 -3.81 17.67
N SER A 52 9.46 -3.01 17.18
CA SER A 52 8.59 -3.43 16.09
C SER A 52 9.30 -3.28 14.76
N LEU A 53 9.21 -4.30 13.92
CA LEU A 53 9.80 -4.32 12.59
C LEU A 53 8.71 -4.08 11.53
N ILE A 54 8.80 -2.93 10.85
CA ILE A 54 7.97 -2.63 9.68
C ILE A 54 8.83 -2.88 8.45
N THR A 55 8.50 -3.88 7.65
CA THR A 55 9.25 -4.22 6.43
C THR A 55 8.54 -3.70 5.20
N GLU A 56 9.31 -3.21 4.22
CA GLU A 56 8.79 -2.57 3.02
C GLU A 56 8.83 -3.51 1.81
N ILE A 57 7.69 -3.65 1.13
CA ILE A 57 7.55 -4.34 -0.15
C ILE A 57 7.55 -3.28 -1.26
N LYS A 58 8.65 -3.21 -2.00
CA LYS A 58 8.89 -2.21 -3.04
C LYS A 58 9.53 -2.84 -4.27
N LYS A 59 8.89 -2.71 -5.43
CA LYS A 59 9.40 -3.23 -6.71
C LYS A 59 10.44 -2.30 -7.33
N ALA A 60 10.18 -1.01 -7.34
CA ALA A 60 11.02 -0.01 -8.00
C ALA A 60 11.01 1.32 -7.25
N SER A 61 11.95 2.19 -7.59
CA SER A 61 11.95 3.59 -7.16
C SER A 61 12.49 4.50 -8.26
N PRO A 62 12.14 5.82 -8.26
CA PRO A 62 12.63 6.76 -9.26
C PRO A 62 14.15 6.88 -9.33
N SER A 63 14.83 6.72 -8.19
CA SER A 63 16.29 6.86 -8.08
C SER A 63 17.07 5.61 -8.43
N ALA A 64 16.50 4.42 -8.19
CA ALA A 64 17.21 3.14 -8.35
C ALA A 64 16.64 2.25 -9.46
N GLY A 65 15.51 2.66 -10.08
CA GLY A 65 14.82 1.84 -11.06
C GLY A 65 14.21 0.59 -10.44
N GLU A 66 14.15 -0.49 -11.20
CA GLU A 66 13.64 -1.78 -10.72
C GLU A 66 14.63 -2.44 -9.77
N LEU A 67 14.19 -2.69 -8.53
CA LEU A 67 15.03 -3.26 -7.45
C LEU A 67 15.02 -4.79 -7.43
N VAL A 68 13.92 -5.39 -7.91
CA VAL A 68 13.70 -6.85 -7.85
C VAL A 68 13.17 -7.32 -9.21
N LYS A 69 13.98 -8.10 -9.95
CA LYS A 69 13.61 -8.59 -11.29
C LYS A 69 12.43 -9.55 -11.26
N ASP A 70 12.48 -10.55 -10.38
CA ASP A 70 11.41 -11.56 -10.23
C ASP A 70 10.51 -11.19 -9.05
N PHE A 71 9.91 -9.99 -9.12
CA PHE A 71 9.10 -9.46 -8.03
C PHE A 71 7.84 -10.28 -7.82
N ASN A 72 7.73 -10.86 -6.63
CA ASN A 72 6.54 -11.53 -6.14
C ASN A 72 6.21 -11.04 -4.73
N HIS A 73 5.19 -10.17 -4.63
CA HIS A 73 4.81 -9.53 -3.37
C HIS A 73 4.41 -10.52 -2.27
N LEU A 74 3.79 -11.66 -2.63
CA LEU A 74 3.38 -12.68 -1.66
C LEU A 74 4.58 -13.47 -1.11
N ASN A 75 5.55 -13.79 -1.95
CA ASN A 75 6.78 -14.46 -1.51
C ASN A 75 7.61 -13.55 -0.62
N ILE A 76 7.72 -12.26 -0.96
CA ILE A 76 8.42 -11.25 -0.14
C ILE A 76 7.69 -11.07 1.18
N ALA A 77 6.37 -10.92 1.18
CA ALA A 77 5.56 -10.82 2.40
C ALA A 77 5.77 -12.03 3.32
N LYS A 78 5.72 -13.25 2.77
CA LYS A 78 5.97 -14.47 3.52
C LYS A 78 7.35 -14.49 4.15
N MET A 79 8.38 -14.15 3.37
CA MET A 79 9.75 -14.11 3.87
C MET A 79 9.91 -13.12 5.03
N TYR A 80 9.31 -11.93 4.93
CA TYR A 80 9.35 -10.94 6.01
C TYR A 80 8.61 -11.42 7.26
N ILE A 81 7.44 -12.03 7.10
CA ILE A 81 6.64 -12.58 8.21
C ILE A 81 7.39 -13.71 8.91
N ASP A 82 7.96 -14.64 8.17
CA ASP A 82 8.73 -15.77 8.69
C ASP A 82 9.98 -15.29 9.47
N ASN A 83 10.48 -14.09 9.16
CA ASN A 83 11.64 -13.47 9.85
C ASN A 83 11.24 -12.39 10.87
N GLY A 84 9.99 -12.36 11.31
CA GLY A 84 9.56 -11.57 12.45
C GLY A 84 9.06 -10.16 12.15
N ALA A 85 8.64 -9.87 10.91
CA ALA A 85 7.97 -8.61 10.60
C ALA A 85 6.71 -8.43 11.48
N THR A 86 6.61 -7.27 12.10
CA THR A 86 5.44 -6.88 12.92
C THR A 86 4.32 -6.36 12.05
N CYS A 87 4.67 -5.57 11.04
CA CYS A 87 3.78 -4.95 10.07
C CYS A 87 4.47 -4.90 8.70
N LEU A 88 3.67 -4.74 7.64
CA LEU A 88 4.17 -4.52 6.28
C LEU A 88 3.84 -3.10 5.80
N SER A 89 4.77 -2.49 5.09
CA SER A 89 4.56 -1.28 4.30
C SER A 89 4.62 -1.64 2.82
N VAL A 90 3.53 -1.47 2.09
CA VAL A 90 3.40 -1.91 0.71
C VAL A 90 3.27 -0.71 -0.22
N LEU A 91 4.21 -0.55 -1.16
CA LEU A 91 4.14 0.49 -2.17
C LEU A 91 2.94 0.27 -3.08
N THR A 92 2.07 1.27 -3.17
CA THR A 92 0.88 1.25 -4.03
C THR A 92 0.94 2.28 -5.16
N GLU A 93 1.94 3.14 -5.15
CA GLU A 93 2.17 4.08 -6.24
C GLU A 93 2.58 3.34 -7.52
N GLU A 94 1.79 3.50 -8.61
CA GLU A 94 1.91 2.64 -9.80
C GLU A 94 2.98 3.09 -10.79
N LYS A 95 3.07 4.40 -11.06
CA LYS A 95 3.85 4.94 -12.16
C LYS A 95 5.35 4.98 -11.89
N HIS A 96 5.73 5.40 -10.71
CA HIS A 96 7.13 5.65 -10.33
C HIS A 96 7.74 4.56 -9.44
N PHE A 97 6.90 3.80 -8.73
CA PHE A 97 7.32 2.73 -7.82
C PHE A 97 6.86 1.34 -8.28
N LEU A 98 6.08 1.25 -9.36
CA LEU A 98 5.52 0.02 -9.92
C LEU A 98 4.73 -0.79 -8.87
N GLY A 99 4.10 -0.09 -7.92
CA GLY A 99 3.25 -0.66 -6.89
C GLY A 99 1.82 -0.91 -7.40
N LYS A 100 0.99 -1.53 -6.56
CA LYS A 100 -0.44 -1.74 -6.85
C LYS A 100 -1.22 -1.89 -5.55
N LEU A 101 -2.45 -1.36 -5.49
CA LEU A 101 -3.37 -1.60 -4.38
C LEU A 101 -3.76 -3.08 -4.25
N ASP A 102 -3.81 -3.82 -5.37
CA ASP A 102 -4.07 -5.26 -5.36
C ASP A 102 -3.10 -6.04 -4.47
N TYR A 103 -1.85 -5.61 -4.35
CA TYR A 103 -0.88 -6.28 -3.47
C TYR A 103 -1.33 -6.30 -2.01
N ILE A 104 -2.02 -5.22 -1.55
CA ILE A 104 -2.57 -5.16 -0.19
C ILE A 104 -3.67 -6.22 -0.03
N ARG A 105 -4.62 -6.28 -0.96
CA ARG A 105 -5.71 -7.26 -0.94
C ARG A 105 -5.17 -8.69 -0.92
N ASP A 106 -4.22 -8.99 -1.80
CA ASP A 106 -3.63 -10.33 -1.91
C ASP A 106 -2.93 -10.75 -0.62
N ILE A 107 -2.16 -9.83 0.00
CA ILE A 107 -1.46 -10.06 1.27
C ILE A 107 -2.47 -10.29 2.40
N LYS A 108 -3.49 -9.41 2.54
CA LYS A 108 -4.52 -9.53 3.58
C LYS A 108 -5.35 -10.80 3.47
N ASN A 109 -5.58 -11.29 2.25
CA ASN A 109 -6.29 -12.55 2.03
C ASN A 109 -5.45 -13.77 2.41
N LYS A 110 -4.13 -13.66 2.39
CA LYS A 110 -3.23 -14.78 2.65
C LYS A 110 -2.60 -14.77 4.04
N PHE A 111 -2.37 -13.60 4.61
CA PHE A 111 -1.65 -13.42 5.87
C PHE A 111 -2.41 -12.53 6.84
N LYS A 112 -2.34 -12.86 8.12
CA LYS A 112 -2.90 -12.06 9.21
C LYS A 112 -1.82 -11.13 9.76
N ILE A 113 -1.54 -10.04 9.06
CA ILE A 113 -0.55 -9.04 9.44
C ILE A 113 -1.07 -7.63 9.11
N PRO A 114 -0.84 -6.61 9.95
CA PRO A 114 -1.20 -5.24 9.62
C PRO A 114 -0.41 -4.73 8.41
N VAL A 115 -1.11 -4.07 7.49
CA VAL A 115 -0.52 -3.52 6.25
C VAL A 115 -0.78 -2.03 6.18
N LEU A 116 0.26 -1.27 5.86
CA LEU A 116 0.22 0.15 5.54
C LEU A 116 0.30 0.32 4.03
N ALA A 117 -0.68 1.02 3.45
CA ALA A 117 -0.62 1.48 2.07
C ALA A 117 0.36 2.65 1.96
N LYS A 118 1.48 2.45 1.25
CA LYS A 118 2.48 3.49 1.06
C LYS A 118 2.34 4.13 -0.32
N ASP A 119 1.83 5.34 -0.32
CA ASP A 119 1.56 6.14 -1.52
C ASP A 119 1.72 7.63 -1.22
N PHE A 120 1.57 8.48 -2.23
CA PHE A 120 1.44 9.92 -2.07
C PHE A 120 -0.05 10.27 -1.95
N PHE A 121 -0.50 10.49 -0.73
CA PHE A 121 -1.88 10.84 -0.43
C PHE A 121 -2.07 12.34 -0.58
N ILE A 122 -2.80 12.75 -1.61
CA ILE A 122 -3.08 14.16 -1.95
C ILE A 122 -4.57 14.48 -1.91
N ASP A 123 -5.42 13.47 -1.67
CA ASP A 123 -6.87 13.58 -1.66
C ASP A 123 -7.47 12.58 -0.67
N PRO A 124 -8.44 12.99 0.18
CA PRO A 124 -9.10 12.09 1.14
C PRO A 124 -9.73 10.84 0.50
N TYR A 125 -10.14 10.92 -0.76
CA TYR A 125 -10.65 9.78 -1.52
C TYR A 125 -9.67 8.59 -1.53
N GLN A 126 -8.36 8.86 -1.58
CA GLN A 126 -7.34 7.80 -1.59
C GLN A 126 -7.32 6.99 -0.29
N ILE A 127 -7.69 7.59 0.84
CA ILE A 127 -7.78 6.90 2.13
C ILE A 127 -8.89 5.85 2.08
N ALA A 128 -10.08 6.25 1.61
CA ALA A 128 -11.19 5.33 1.43
C ALA A 128 -10.85 4.23 0.39
N LEU A 129 -10.29 4.64 -0.75
CA LEU A 129 -9.87 3.71 -1.80
C LEU A 129 -8.88 2.67 -1.26
N SER A 130 -7.82 3.08 -0.57
CA SER A 130 -6.84 2.16 -0.01
C SER A 130 -7.44 1.23 1.05
N LYS A 131 -8.41 1.73 1.83
CA LYS A 131 -9.12 0.94 2.85
C LYS A 131 -10.04 -0.13 2.23
N SER A 132 -10.49 0.05 1.00
CA SER A 132 -11.35 -0.91 0.31
C SER A 132 -10.61 -2.14 -0.24
N TYR A 133 -9.28 -2.13 -0.15
CA TYR A 133 -8.39 -3.25 -0.48
C TYR A 133 -7.89 -3.94 0.79
#